data_29ff7119261d5def683732a28fa0723c
#
_entry.id   29ff7119261d5def683732a28fa0723c
#
_cell.length_a   1.000
_cell.length_b   1.000
_cell.length_c   1.000
_cell.angle_alpha   90.00
_cell.angle_beta   90.00
_cell.angle_gamma   90.00
#
_symmetry.space_group_name_H-M   'P 1'
#
loop_
_entity.id
_entity.type
_entity.pdbx_description
1 polymer ?
#
loop_
_entity_poly.entity_id
_entity_poly.type
_entity_poly.pdbx_seq_one_letter_code
_entity_poly.pdbx_strand_id
1 'polypeptide(L)'
;MRISDITPDVLLRAYAARGWKPFTEGDYNLNIIGIRADDRKSNTFNDLICLLYKTDGRWVLRKYAATTDPGLYYRQNPLNPRGTAILKDGYYRGAFGIGLHHGQYRCLVQTKPLPLWRDGNRDGVLDFGGKVSEEMADIHIHRASASGTSNLVDRWSAGCQVIASSADWADFMRVVDIAAKRWGGAFSYALFREQDLGRSLSGSQAGGVTALFVGVLVMLAMGLAIAFFREMVL
;
A
#
# COMPACT_ATOMS: atom_id res chain seq x y z
N MET A 1 13.09 -2.30 2.81
CA MET A 1 13.09 -1.47 1.56
C MET A 1 13.32 -0.01 1.93
N ARG A 2 14.04 0.78 1.09
CA ARG A 2 14.18 2.22 1.35
C ARG A 2 12.99 2.97 0.76
N ILE A 3 12.56 4.06 1.43
CA ILE A 3 11.46 4.92 0.94
C ILE A 3 11.75 5.47 -0.47
N SER A 4 13.03 5.70 -0.79
CA SER A 4 13.48 6.15 -2.12
C SER A 4 13.16 5.15 -3.23
N ASP A 5 13.11 3.85 -2.92
CA ASP A 5 12.92 2.77 -3.91
C ASP A 5 11.45 2.64 -4.33
N ILE A 6 10.52 3.27 -3.60
CA ILE A 6 9.09 3.28 -3.93
C ILE A 6 8.84 4.35 -5.00
N THR A 7 8.53 3.89 -6.20
CA THR A 7 8.20 4.72 -7.37
C THR A 7 6.79 4.38 -7.87
N PRO A 8 6.17 5.22 -8.72
CA PRO A 8 4.90 4.87 -9.38
C PRO A 8 4.95 3.51 -10.07
N ASP A 9 6.02 3.19 -10.79
CA ASP A 9 6.18 1.92 -11.51
C ASP A 9 6.25 0.72 -10.58
N VAL A 10 6.92 0.84 -9.43
CA VAL A 10 6.96 -0.22 -8.40
C VAL A 10 5.56 -0.51 -7.89
N LEU A 11 4.79 0.52 -7.55
CA LEU A 11 3.43 0.37 -7.07
C LEU A 11 2.49 -0.21 -8.13
N LEU A 12 2.56 0.27 -9.37
CA LEU A 12 1.75 -0.25 -10.46
C LEU A 12 2.05 -1.73 -10.74
N ARG A 13 3.32 -2.15 -10.69
CA ARG A 13 3.69 -3.56 -10.80
C ARG A 13 3.17 -4.39 -9.61
N ALA A 14 3.20 -3.85 -8.38
CA ALA A 14 2.63 -4.53 -7.22
C ALA A 14 1.13 -4.76 -7.36
N TYR A 15 0.38 -3.75 -7.86
CA TYR A 15 -1.04 -3.92 -8.21
C TYR A 15 -1.23 -5.04 -9.24
N ALA A 16 -0.44 -5.03 -10.32
CA ALA A 16 -0.53 -6.03 -11.38
C ALA A 16 -0.21 -7.45 -10.86
N ALA A 17 0.82 -7.60 -10.02
CA ALA A 17 1.21 -8.88 -9.43
C ALA A 17 0.12 -9.48 -8.53
N ARG A 18 -0.73 -8.64 -7.93
CA ARG A 18 -1.90 -9.03 -7.12
C ARG A 18 -3.18 -9.16 -7.96
N GLY A 19 -3.14 -8.91 -9.28
CA GLY A 19 -4.33 -8.86 -10.14
C GLY A 19 -5.28 -7.70 -9.81
N TRP A 20 -4.80 -6.66 -9.10
CA TRP A 20 -5.59 -5.50 -8.74
C TRP A 20 -5.50 -4.44 -9.83
N LYS A 21 -6.57 -3.67 -10.00
CA LYS A 21 -6.65 -2.62 -11.03
C LYS A 21 -6.67 -1.23 -10.37
N PRO A 22 -5.53 -0.51 -10.34
CA PRO A 22 -5.49 0.87 -9.86
C PRO A 22 -6.26 1.80 -10.79
N PHE A 23 -6.58 2.99 -10.32
CA PHE A 23 -7.08 4.07 -11.15
C PHE A 23 -5.92 4.68 -11.94
N THR A 24 -6.01 4.65 -13.27
CA THR A 24 -4.94 5.12 -14.18
C THR A 24 -5.39 6.28 -15.08
N GLU A 25 -6.69 6.56 -15.08
CA GLU A 25 -7.29 7.58 -15.95
C GLU A 25 -7.79 8.78 -15.16
N GLY A 26 -7.57 9.96 -15.73
CA GLY A 26 -8.00 11.24 -15.19
C GLY A 26 -7.13 11.78 -14.05
N ASP A 27 -7.11 13.12 -13.95
CA ASP A 27 -6.35 13.82 -12.92
C ASP A 27 -7.00 13.68 -11.55
N TYR A 28 -6.17 13.50 -10.51
CA TYR A 28 -6.60 13.33 -9.12
C TYR A 28 -7.51 12.12 -8.88
N ASN A 29 -7.52 11.11 -9.76
CA ASN A 29 -8.17 9.84 -9.50
C ASN A 29 -7.29 9.01 -8.57
N LEU A 30 -7.56 9.08 -7.26
CA LEU A 30 -6.64 8.66 -6.22
C LEU A 30 -6.56 7.14 -6.04
N ASN A 31 -5.34 6.63 -6.01
CA ASN A 31 -5.01 5.37 -5.37
C ASN A 31 -4.40 5.68 -4.00
N ILE A 32 -5.11 5.37 -2.93
CA ILE A 32 -4.61 5.45 -1.56
C ILE A 32 -3.99 4.10 -1.23
N ILE A 33 -2.73 4.09 -0.81
CA ILE A 33 -1.94 2.87 -0.68
C ILE A 33 -1.27 2.85 0.69
N GLY A 34 -1.52 1.80 1.48
CA GLY A 34 -0.73 1.46 2.65
C GLY A 34 0.38 0.48 2.29
N ILE A 35 1.53 0.64 2.88
CA ILE A 35 2.66 -0.30 2.78
C ILE A 35 3.07 -0.65 4.19
N ARG A 36 2.75 -1.87 4.60
CA ARG A 36 3.08 -2.43 5.91
C ARG A 36 4.50 -2.96 5.91
N ALA A 37 5.33 -2.50 6.84
CA ALA A 37 6.67 -3.03 7.06
C ALA A 37 6.63 -4.49 7.53
N ASP A 38 7.68 -5.25 7.21
CA ASP A 38 7.81 -6.65 7.66
C ASP A 38 8.33 -6.71 9.11
N ASP A 39 7.66 -6.01 10.02
CA ASP A 39 8.00 -5.90 11.43
C ASP A 39 6.74 -6.16 12.29
N ARG A 40 6.84 -7.08 13.22
CA ARG A 40 5.72 -7.50 14.07
C ARG A 40 5.74 -6.87 15.47
N LYS A 41 6.79 -6.14 15.83
CA LYS A 41 7.01 -5.62 17.19
C LYS A 41 7.09 -4.11 17.25
N SER A 42 7.28 -3.44 16.13
CA SER A 42 7.41 -1.99 16.09
C SER A 42 6.22 -1.29 16.72
N ASN A 43 6.50 -0.18 17.40
CA ASN A 43 5.52 0.77 17.90
C ASN A 43 5.82 2.17 17.33
N THR A 44 6.46 2.21 16.15
CA THR A 44 6.86 3.44 15.48
C THR A 44 6.10 3.57 14.17
N PHE A 45 6.13 4.76 13.56
CA PHE A 45 5.53 5.04 12.26
C PHE A 45 6.48 4.61 11.13
N ASN A 46 6.79 3.31 11.05
CA ASN A 46 7.71 2.71 10.08
C ASN A 46 7.03 2.15 8.83
N ASP A 47 5.72 2.28 8.74
CA ASP A 47 4.94 2.02 7.55
C ASP A 47 4.81 3.28 6.68
N LEU A 48 4.18 3.14 5.53
CA LEU A 48 3.86 4.28 4.67
C LEU A 48 2.37 4.28 4.29
N ILE A 49 1.84 5.50 4.19
CA ILE A 49 0.64 5.77 3.39
C ILE A 49 1.07 6.60 2.19
N CYS A 50 0.67 6.18 0.99
CA CYS A 50 0.99 6.85 -0.25
C CYS A 50 -0.27 7.30 -0.97
N LEU A 51 -0.18 8.42 -1.69
CA LEU A 51 -1.15 8.83 -2.71
C LEU A 51 -0.49 8.74 -4.08
N LEU A 52 -1.05 7.90 -4.94
CA LEU A 52 -0.64 7.76 -6.33
C LEU A 52 -1.77 8.23 -7.25
N TYR A 53 -1.52 9.24 -8.06
CA TYR A 53 -2.51 9.84 -8.96
C TYR A 53 -1.82 10.54 -10.14
N LYS A 54 -2.59 10.99 -11.13
CA LYS A 54 -2.06 11.81 -12.22
C LYS A 54 -2.44 13.28 -12.07
N THR A 55 -1.58 14.16 -12.59
CA THR A 55 -1.90 15.55 -12.95
C THR A 55 -1.27 15.83 -14.31
N ASP A 56 -2.04 16.41 -15.22
CA ASP A 56 -1.58 16.69 -16.61
C ASP A 56 -0.97 15.44 -17.27
N GLY A 57 -1.59 14.29 -17.05
CA GLY A 57 -1.17 12.99 -17.58
C GLY A 57 0.08 12.38 -16.93
N ARG A 58 0.73 13.05 -15.99
CA ARG A 58 1.95 12.59 -15.30
C ARG A 58 1.66 12.01 -13.94
N TRP A 59 2.33 10.93 -13.59
CA TRP A 59 2.22 10.34 -12.27
C TRP A 59 2.82 11.22 -11.18
N VAL A 60 2.05 11.40 -10.12
CA VAL A 60 2.46 12.03 -8.85
C VAL A 60 2.38 11.00 -7.76
N LEU A 61 3.45 10.88 -6.98
CA LEU A 61 3.52 10.02 -5.81
C LEU A 61 3.87 10.84 -4.58
N ARG A 62 2.98 10.83 -3.58
CA ARG A 62 3.23 11.37 -2.24
C ARG A 62 3.38 10.23 -1.26
N LYS A 63 4.30 10.36 -0.32
CA LYS A 63 4.64 9.33 0.66
C LYS A 63 4.65 9.96 2.05
N TYR A 64 3.94 9.37 2.99
CA TYR A 64 3.77 9.85 4.35
C TYR A 64 4.16 8.75 5.33
N ALA A 65 5.00 9.06 6.33
CA ALA A 65 5.30 8.15 7.42
C ALA A 65 4.02 7.85 8.20
N ALA A 66 3.74 6.57 8.40
CA ALA A 66 2.47 6.12 8.94
C ALA A 66 2.61 4.83 9.75
N THR A 67 1.51 4.42 10.39
CA THR A 67 1.29 3.04 10.80
C THR A 67 0.05 2.49 10.11
N THR A 68 0.11 1.23 9.72
CA THR A 68 -1.01 0.42 9.24
C THR A 68 -1.40 -0.63 10.28
N ASP A 69 -0.79 -0.54 11.47
CA ASP A 69 -0.89 -1.48 12.56
C ASP A 69 -1.39 -0.81 13.87
N PRO A 70 -2.00 -1.59 14.77
CA PRO A 70 -2.33 -1.10 16.10
C PRO A 70 -1.07 -0.83 16.92
N GLY A 71 -1.09 0.24 17.72
CA GLY A 71 0.00 0.58 18.64
C GLY A 71 0.11 -0.38 19.81
N LEU A 72 1.27 -0.38 20.46
CA LEU A 72 1.61 -1.31 21.53
C LEU A 72 0.59 -1.27 22.67
N TYR A 73 0.07 -0.09 23.02
CA TYR A 73 -0.95 0.02 24.05
C TYR A 73 -2.16 -0.87 23.75
N TYR A 74 -2.73 -0.81 22.54
CA TYR A 74 -3.92 -1.59 22.19
C TYR A 74 -3.61 -3.05 21.88
N ARG A 75 -2.39 -3.38 21.47
CA ARG A 75 -1.97 -4.79 21.38
C ARG A 75 -2.02 -5.49 22.75
N GLN A 76 -1.68 -4.75 23.81
CA GLN A 76 -1.72 -5.25 25.19
C GLN A 76 -3.06 -5.03 25.88
N ASN A 77 -3.84 -4.03 25.44
CA ASN A 77 -5.14 -3.65 26.00
C ASN A 77 -6.20 -3.52 24.90
N PRO A 78 -6.62 -4.62 24.30
CA PRO A 78 -7.58 -4.60 23.19
C PRO A 78 -8.94 -4.05 23.61
N LEU A 79 -9.53 -3.19 22.75
CA LEU A 79 -10.88 -2.65 22.96
C LEU A 79 -11.98 -3.68 22.73
N ASN A 80 -11.70 -4.73 21.97
CA ASN A 80 -12.64 -5.81 21.68
C ASN A 80 -12.20 -7.08 22.42
N PRO A 81 -13.11 -7.83 23.07
CA PRO A 81 -12.77 -9.08 23.77
C PRO A 81 -12.10 -10.13 22.87
N ARG A 82 -12.34 -10.10 21.56
CA ARG A 82 -11.71 -11.02 20.60
C ARG A 82 -10.28 -10.59 20.23
N GLY A 83 -9.80 -9.46 20.71
CA GLY A 83 -8.47 -8.93 20.43
C GLY A 83 -8.49 -7.65 19.59
N THR A 84 -7.30 -7.07 19.43
CA THR A 84 -7.09 -5.86 18.65
C THR A 84 -7.26 -6.12 17.16
N ALA A 85 -7.86 -5.16 16.45
CA ALA A 85 -8.08 -5.27 15.01
C ALA A 85 -6.77 -5.06 14.24
N ILE A 86 -6.48 -5.94 13.31
CA ILE A 86 -5.43 -5.78 12.31
C ILE A 86 -6.06 -5.90 10.94
N LEU A 87 -6.01 -4.82 10.16
CA LEU A 87 -6.53 -4.85 8.78
C LEU A 87 -5.70 -5.83 7.95
N LYS A 88 -6.37 -6.81 7.33
CA LYS A 88 -5.71 -7.73 6.43
C LYS A 88 -5.18 -6.98 5.20
N ASP A 89 -4.06 -7.41 4.62
CA ASP A 89 -3.61 -6.89 3.32
C ASP A 89 -4.62 -7.23 2.22
N GLY A 90 -4.92 -6.23 1.36
CA GLY A 90 -5.99 -6.36 0.37
C GLY A 90 -6.26 -5.07 -0.40
N TYR A 91 -7.20 -5.13 -1.36
CA TYR A 91 -7.66 -3.96 -2.12
C TYR A 91 -9.14 -3.70 -1.85
N TYR A 92 -9.43 -2.65 -1.16
CA TYR A 92 -10.73 -2.28 -0.60
C TYR A 92 -11.39 -1.18 -1.44
N ARG A 93 -12.14 -1.59 -2.46
CA ARG A 93 -12.78 -0.68 -3.43
C ARG A 93 -13.92 0.12 -2.81
N GLY A 94 -13.78 1.47 -2.79
CA GLY A 94 -14.79 2.38 -2.26
C GLY A 94 -15.19 2.08 -0.82
N ALA A 95 -14.23 1.62 0.01
CA ALA A 95 -14.49 1.23 1.40
C ALA A 95 -14.25 2.35 2.41
N PHE A 96 -13.83 3.51 1.95
CA PHE A 96 -13.60 4.70 2.78
C PHE A 96 -14.36 5.90 2.23
N GLY A 97 -14.82 6.77 3.12
CA GLY A 97 -15.49 8.03 2.79
C GLY A 97 -14.99 9.16 3.68
N ILE A 98 -15.23 10.43 3.30
CA ILE A 98 -14.92 11.55 4.16
C ILE A 98 -15.94 11.60 5.31
N GLY A 99 -15.45 11.60 6.54
CA GLY A 99 -16.24 11.68 7.76
C GLY A 99 -15.47 12.36 8.89
N LEU A 100 -15.90 12.15 10.13
CA LEU A 100 -15.27 12.71 11.32
C LEU A 100 -14.68 11.60 12.19
N HIS A 101 -13.41 11.73 12.56
CA HIS A 101 -12.80 10.87 13.57
C HIS A 101 -13.37 11.21 14.94
N HIS A 102 -14.14 10.28 15.52
CA HIS A 102 -14.83 10.47 16.80
C HIS A 102 -15.60 11.80 16.90
N GLY A 103 -16.18 12.28 15.80
CA GLY A 103 -16.89 13.55 15.77
C GLY A 103 -16.03 14.82 15.84
N GLN A 104 -14.71 14.71 15.87
CA GLN A 104 -13.82 15.83 16.17
C GLN A 104 -13.23 16.51 14.94
N TYR A 105 -12.66 15.75 14.00
CA TYR A 105 -12.00 16.30 12.82
C TYR A 105 -12.17 15.40 11.60
N ARG A 106 -12.07 16.00 10.42
CA ARG A 106 -12.26 15.31 9.14
C ARG A 106 -11.17 14.27 8.91
N CYS A 107 -11.60 13.09 8.49
CA CYS A 107 -10.72 11.99 8.13
C CYS A 107 -11.40 11.09 7.08
N LEU A 108 -10.75 10.00 6.69
CA LEU A 108 -11.40 8.94 5.93
C LEU A 108 -11.91 7.87 6.90
N VAL A 109 -13.24 7.69 6.91
CA VAL A 109 -13.93 6.71 7.75
C VAL A 109 -14.23 5.45 6.95
N GLN A 110 -14.25 4.32 7.61
CA GLN A 110 -14.70 3.06 7.05
C GLN A 110 -16.20 3.15 6.68
N THR A 111 -16.56 2.72 5.47
CA THR A 111 -17.95 2.73 4.96
C THR A 111 -18.46 1.34 4.57
N LYS A 112 -17.61 0.32 4.57
CA LYS A 112 -17.95 -1.07 4.27
C LYS A 112 -17.26 -2.00 5.25
N PRO A 113 -17.79 -3.21 5.51
CA PRO A 113 -17.05 -4.23 6.26
C PRO A 113 -15.67 -4.47 5.65
N LEU A 114 -14.67 -4.65 6.51
CA LEU A 114 -13.28 -4.92 6.12
C LEU A 114 -12.81 -6.23 6.76
N PRO A 115 -12.00 -7.03 6.04
CA PRO A 115 -11.45 -8.26 6.58
C PRO A 115 -10.36 -7.95 7.61
N LEU A 116 -10.55 -8.44 8.83
CA LEU A 116 -9.69 -8.21 9.97
C LEU A 116 -9.19 -9.53 10.56
N TRP A 117 -7.94 -9.52 10.99
CA TRP A 117 -7.47 -10.42 12.05
C TRP A 117 -7.75 -9.83 13.42
N ARG A 118 -7.87 -10.68 14.43
CA ARG A 118 -8.01 -10.27 15.82
C ARG A 118 -6.85 -10.84 16.63
N ASP A 119 -5.99 -9.93 17.11
CA ASP A 119 -4.85 -10.23 17.95
C ASP A 119 -5.27 -10.13 19.42
N GLY A 120 -5.43 -11.26 20.08
CA GLY A 120 -6.00 -11.35 21.44
C GLY A 120 -5.05 -11.88 22.50
N ASN A 121 -3.83 -12.31 22.17
CA ASN A 121 -2.88 -12.91 23.13
C ASN A 121 -2.20 -11.88 24.05
N ARG A 122 -2.24 -10.59 23.72
CA ARG A 122 -1.72 -9.45 24.51
C ARG A 122 -0.21 -9.47 24.75
N ASP A 123 0.55 -10.18 23.94
CA ASP A 123 2.02 -10.26 24.09
C ASP A 123 2.77 -9.07 23.47
N GLY A 124 2.04 -8.16 22.83
CA GLY A 124 2.60 -6.98 22.16
C GLY A 124 3.23 -7.26 20.80
N VAL A 125 3.13 -8.47 20.29
CA VAL A 125 3.59 -8.89 18.96
C VAL A 125 2.38 -9.02 18.04
N LEU A 126 2.43 -8.45 16.84
CA LEU A 126 1.35 -8.51 15.86
C LEU A 126 1.17 -9.92 15.31
N ASP A 127 -0.04 -10.47 15.41
CA ASP A 127 -0.40 -11.77 14.87
C ASP A 127 -1.17 -11.66 13.55
N PHE A 128 -0.43 -11.85 12.45
CA PHE A 128 -0.99 -11.92 11.09
C PHE A 128 -1.38 -13.35 10.75
N GLY A 129 -2.61 -13.71 11.02
CA GLY A 129 -3.08 -15.07 10.72
C GLY A 129 -4.35 -15.44 11.48
N GLY A 130 -4.74 -16.70 11.37
CA GLY A 130 -5.95 -17.20 12.00
C GLY A 130 -7.23 -16.83 11.28
N LYS A 131 -8.36 -16.83 12.01
CA LYS A 131 -9.68 -16.55 11.45
C LYS A 131 -9.80 -15.08 11.04
N VAL A 132 -10.17 -14.85 9.79
CA VAL A 132 -10.53 -13.52 9.26
C VAL A 132 -12.03 -13.31 9.45
N SER A 133 -12.41 -12.12 9.89
CA SER A 133 -13.81 -11.69 10.00
C SER A 133 -14.03 -10.39 9.25
N GLU A 134 -15.13 -10.28 8.52
CA GLU A 134 -15.58 -9.06 7.86
C GLU A 134 -16.32 -8.19 8.88
N GLU A 135 -15.78 -7.01 9.20
CA GLU A 135 -16.29 -6.18 10.29
C GLU A 135 -16.39 -4.69 9.93
N MET A 136 -17.40 -4.02 10.48
CA MET A 136 -17.40 -2.58 10.71
C MET A 136 -16.73 -2.33 12.06
N ALA A 137 -15.44 -1.96 12.04
CA ALA A 137 -14.63 -1.84 13.24
C ALA A 137 -13.99 -0.44 13.39
N ASP A 138 -14.59 0.55 12.75
CA ASP A 138 -14.12 1.95 12.74
C ASP A 138 -12.64 2.10 12.36
N ILE A 139 -12.23 1.31 11.35
CA ILE A 139 -10.90 1.45 10.75
C ILE A 139 -10.86 2.75 9.94
N HIS A 140 -10.31 3.78 10.53
CA HIS A 140 -10.16 5.09 9.87
C HIS A 140 -8.76 5.25 9.27
N ILE A 141 -8.62 6.15 8.29
CA ILE A 141 -7.33 6.74 7.90
C ILE A 141 -7.31 8.14 8.46
N HIS A 142 -6.43 8.40 9.44
CA HIS A 142 -6.42 9.65 10.19
C HIS A 142 -5.01 10.10 10.59
N ARG A 143 -4.88 11.23 11.27
CA ARG A 143 -3.61 11.73 11.82
C ARG A 143 -3.38 11.24 13.25
N ALA A 144 -2.14 11.21 13.66
CA ALA A 144 -1.78 11.12 15.07
C ALA A 144 -2.13 12.44 15.79
N SER A 145 -1.14 13.24 16.16
CA SER A 145 -1.36 14.51 16.87
C SER A 145 -2.00 15.60 16.01
N ALA A 146 -2.64 16.58 16.65
CA ALA A 146 -3.12 17.79 16.00
C ALA A 146 -1.98 18.70 15.52
N SER A 147 -0.80 18.59 16.13
CA SER A 147 0.39 19.40 15.82
C SER A 147 1.65 18.55 15.89
N GLY A 148 2.66 18.93 15.09
CA GLY A 148 3.97 18.28 15.07
C GLY A 148 3.93 16.85 14.49
N THR A 149 4.93 16.05 14.86
CA THR A 149 5.10 14.67 14.42
C THR A 149 5.19 13.74 15.62
N SER A 150 4.43 12.65 15.62
CA SER A 150 4.47 11.61 16.64
C SER A 150 5.50 10.55 16.28
N ASN A 151 6.30 10.11 17.26
CA ASN A 151 7.32 9.08 17.06
C ASN A 151 6.82 7.67 17.40
N LEU A 152 5.90 7.57 18.37
CA LEU A 152 5.33 6.30 18.82
C LEU A 152 3.85 6.21 18.47
N VAL A 153 3.41 5.02 18.08
CA VAL A 153 2.01 4.75 17.72
C VAL A 153 1.12 4.67 18.96
N ASP A 154 1.49 3.88 19.94
CA ASP A 154 0.81 3.68 21.22
C ASP A 154 -0.73 3.70 21.14
N ARG A 155 -1.33 4.84 21.56
CA ARG A 155 -2.80 5.04 21.59
C ARG A 155 -3.38 5.66 20.33
N TRP A 156 -2.55 5.96 19.32
CA TRP A 156 -3.06 6.56 18.09
C TRP A 156 -3.78 5.56 17.18
N SER A 157 -3.47 4.26 17.31
CA SER A 157 -4.12 3.23 16.49
C SER A 157 -4.55 2.03 17.33
N ALA A 158 -5.84 1.70 17.27
CA ALA A 158 -6.41 0.41 17.71
C ALA A 158 -6.71 -0.50 16.50
N GLY A 159 -6.06 -0.23 15.35
CA GLY A 159 -6.25 -0.86 14.04
C GLY A 159 -6.40 0.13 12.89
N CYS A 160 -6.52 1.43 13.19
CA CYS A 160 -6.58 2.50 12.20
C CYS A 160 -5.26 2.66 11.45
N GLN A 161 -5.35 3.28 10.28
CA GLN A 161 -4.23 3.68 9.44
C GLN A 161 -3.87 5.13 9.81
N VAL A 162 -2.69 5.39 10.39
CA VAL A 162 -2.42 6.69 11.02
C VAL A 162 -1.17 7.34 10.46
N ILE A 163 -1.31 8.59 9.96
CA ILE A 163 -0.20 9.42 9.49
C ILE A 163 0.45 10.12 10.68
N ALA A 164 1.78 10.03 10.78
CA ALA A 164 2.56 10.51 11.92
C ALA A 164 2.57 12.03 12.09
N SER A 165 2.70 12.76 10.97
CA SER A 165 2.89 14.21 10.92
C SER A 165 1.58 14.96 10.65
N SER A 166 1.30 16.00 11.43
CA SER A 166 0.14 16.88 11.18
C SER A 166 0.27 17.66 9.86
N ALA A 167 1.48 18.02 9.45
CA ALA A 167 1.71 18.70 8.17
C ALA A 167 1.47 17.76 6.98
N ASP A 168 1.94 16.50 7.06
CA ASP A 168 1.69 15.46 6.06
C ASP A 168 0.18 15.15 5.98
N TRP A 169 -0.49 15.12 7.12
CA TRP A 169 -1.95 14.94 7.17
C TRP A 169 -2.70 16.08 6.46
N ALA A 170 -2.28 17.32 6.68
CA ALA A 170 -2.91 18.47 6.01
C ALA A 170 -2.72 18.38 4.48
N ASP A 171 -1.54 17.98 4.00
CA ASP A 171 -1.28 17.75 2.58
C ASP A 171 -2.09 16.56 2.03
N PHE A 172 -2.16 15.44 2.77
CA PHE A 172 -2.97 14.28 2.41
C PHE A 172 -4.44 14.68 2.21
N MET A 173 -5.06 15.35 3.19
CA MET A 173 -6.46 15.76 3.11
C MET A 173 -6.72 16.80 2.04
N ARG A 174 -5.78 17.70 1.77
CA ARG A 174 -5.88 18.66 0.65
C ARG A 174 -6.01 17.93 -0.70
N VAL A 175 -5.25 16.87 -0.92
CA VAL A 175 -5.33 16.07 -2.16
C VAL A 175 -6.63 15.26 -2.20
N VAL A 176 -7.03 14.68 -1.06
CA VAL A 176 -8.32 13.98 -0.91
C VAL A 176 -9.49 14.91 -1.26
N ASP A 177 -9.48 16.17 -0.80
CA ASP A 177 -10.54 17.14 -1.08
C ASP A 177 -10.63 17.51 -2.57
N ILE A 178 -9.49 17.63 -3.26
CA ILE A 178 -9.46 17.85 -4.72
C ILE A 178 -10.07 16.65 -5.44
N ALA A 179 -9.68 15.43 -5.05
CA ALA A 179 -10.18 14.20 -5.63
C ALA A 179 -11.70 14.05 -5.38
N ALA A 180 -12.17 14.32 -4.17
CA ALA A 180 -13.59 14.24 -3.82
C ALA A 180 -14.46 15.15 -4.68
N LYS A 181 -14.00 16.37 -4.98
CA LYS A 181 -14.69 17.31 -5.86
C LYS A 181 -14.78 16.83 -7.31
N ARG A 182 -13.84 16.01 -7.77
CA ARG A 182 -13.75 15.51 -9.15
C ARG A 182 -14.41 14.15 -9.34
N TRP A 183 -14.27 13.25 -8.37
CA TRP A 183 -14.58 11.83 -8.50
C TRP A 183 -15.60 11.34 -7.48
N GLY A 184 -16.07 12.21 -6.56
CA GLY A 184 -16.96 11.83 -5.46
C GLY A 184 -16.21 11.40 -4.21
N GLY A 185 -16.96 11.23 -3.11
CA GLY A 185 -16.41 11.03 -1.76
C GLY A 185 -16.11 9.59 -1.37
N ALA A 186 -16.16 8.64 -2.31
CA ALA A 186 -15.85 7.23 -2.04
C ALA A 186 -14.42 6.90 -2.48
N PHE A 187 -13.59 6.44 -1.54
CA PHE A 187 -12.18 6.16 -1.77
C PHE A 187 -11.86 4.67 -1.63
N SER A 188 -10.94 4.21 -2.49
CA SER A 188 -10.38 2.86 -2.42
C SER A 188 -9.04 2.88 -1.70
N TYR A 189 -8.76 1.84 -0.92
CA TYR A 189 -7.50 1.67 -0.21
C TYR A 189 -6.87 0.33 -0.54
N ALA A 190 -5.60 0.31 -0.93
CA ALA A 190 -4.82 -0.89 -1.13
C ALA A 190 -3.78 -1.01 -0.01
N LEU A 191 -3.79 -2.10 0.73
CA LEU A 191 -2.77 -2.40 1.73
C LEU A 191 -1.86 -3.52 1.22
N PHE A 192 -0.61 -3.18 0.96
CA PHE A 192 0.46 -4.11 0.61
C PHE A 192 1.34 -4.42 1.81
N ARG A 193 2.02 -5.55 1.79
CA ARG A 193 3.19 -5.80 2.62
C ARG A 193 4.45 -5.34 1.91
N GLU A 194 5.46 -4.94 2.64
CA GLU A 194 6.77 -4.53 2.10
C GLU A 194 7.37 -5.58 1.14
N GLN A 195 7.24 -6.86 1.48
CA GLN A 195 7.70 -7.98 0.64
C GLN A 195 7.03 -8.03 -0.74
N ASP A 196 5.80 -7.53 -0.90
CA ASP A 196 5.11 -7.50 -2.19
C ASP A 196 5.80 -6.55 -3.18
N LEU A 197 6.36 -5.45 -2.66
CA LEU A 197 7.10 -4.48 -3.46
C LEU A 197 8.49 -5.00 -3.82
N GLY A 198 9.14 -5.74 -2.92
CA GLY A 198 10.43 -6.40 -3.18
C GLY A 198 10.35 -7.40 -4.34
N ARG A 199 9.28 -8.20 -4.41
CA ARG A 199 9.03 -9.12 -5.52
C ARG A 199 8.85 -8.38 -6.85
N SER A 200 8.21 -7.21 -6.84
CA SER A 200 8.05 -6.36 -8.03
C SER A 200 9.36 -5.77 -8.53
N LEU A 201 10.35 -5.55 -7.64
CA LEU A 201 11.69 -5.09 -8.00
C LEU A 201 12.53 -6.21 -8.62
N SER A 202 12.47 -7.43 -8.07
CA SER A 202 13.22 -8.59 -8.57
C SER A 202 12.70 -9.11 -9.92
N GLY A 203 11.40 -9.04 -10.17
CA GLY A 203 10.77 -9.45 -11.44
C GLY A 203 11.20 -8.58 -12.64
N SER A 204 11.57 -7.33 -12.41
CA SER A 204 12.06 -6.43 -13.48
C SER A 204 13.48 -6.76 -13.96
N GLN A 205 14.29 -7.41 -13.12
CA GLN A 205 15.65 -7.84 -13.54
C GLN A 205 15.66 -9.16 -14.31
N ALA A 206 14.69 -10.04 -14.09
CA ALA A 206 14.59 -11.33 -14.79
C ALA A 206 14.11 -11.22 -16.24
N GLY A 207 13.31 -10.18 -16.57
CA GLY A 207 12.80 -9.97 -17.94
C GLY A 207 13.81 -9.36 -18.92
N GLY A 208 14.85 -8.66 -18.41
CA GLY A 208 15.87 -8.00 -19.25
C GLY A 208 17.00 -8.91 -19.71
N VAL A 209 17.31 -9.96 -18.96
CA VAL A 209 18.45 -10.84 -19.27
C VAL A 209 18.04 -11.98 -20.19
N THR A 210 16.80 -12.49 -20.11
CA THR A 210 16.34 -13.60 -20.96
C THR A 210 16.08 -13.17 -22.41
N ALA A 211 15.68 -11.91 -22.64
CA ALA A 211 15.47 -11.40 -24.00
C ALA A 211 16.77 -11.21 -24.79
N LEU A 212 17.90 -10.90 -24.09
CA LEU A 212 19.21 -10.74 -24.76
C LEU A 212 19.82 -12.09 -25.12
N PHE A 213 19.64 -13.14 -24.30
CA PHE A 213 20.17 -14.47 -24.60
C PHE A 213 19.44 -15.20 -25.71
N VAL A 214 18.12 -15.04 -25.83
CA VAL A 214 17.32 -15.64 -26.93
C VAL A 214 17.64 -14.97 -28.26
N GLY A 215 17.87 -13.63 -28.26
CA GLY A 215 18.25 -12.90 -29.48
C GLY A 215 19.62 -13.32 -30.02
N VAL A 216 20.61 -13.54 -29.15
CA VAL A 216 21.96 -13.98 -29.55
C VAL A 216 21.97 -15.43 -30.01
N LEU A 217 21.17 -16.33 -29.42
CA LEU A 217 21.08 -17.74 -29.87
C LEU A 217 20.41 -17.89 -31.23
N VAL A 218 19.39 -17.07 -31.52
CA VAL A 218 18.70 -17.06 -32.82
C VAL A 218 19.61 -16.52 -33.93
N MET A 219 20.43 -15.51 -33.64
CA MET A 219 21.39 -14.97 -34.62
C MET A 219 22.53 -15.93 -34.92
N LEU A 220 23.02 -16.71 -33.93
CA LEU A 220 24.03 -17.76 -34.14
C LEU A 220 23.47 -18.94 -34.93
N ALA A 221 22.22 -19.34 -34.73
CA ALA A 221 21.56 -20.41 -35.50
C ALA A 221 21.32 -20.04 -36.97
N MET A 222 20.96 -18.79 -37.26
CA MET A 222 20.80 -18.29 -38.63
C MET A 222 22.14 -18.15 -39.36
N GLY A 223 23.23 -17.75 -38.65
CA GLY A 223 24.58 -17.68 -39.25
C GLY A 223 25.11 -19.04 -39.65
N LEU A 224 24.87 -20.09 -38.89
CA LEU A 224 25.28 -21.48 -39.22
C LEU A 224 24.48 -22.08 -40.37
N ALA A 225 23.19 -21.74 -40.49
CA ALA A 225 22.36 -22.23 -41.61
C ALA A 225 22.79 -21.65 -42.98
N ILE A 226 23.22 -20.39 -43.01
CA ILE A 226 23.70 -19.74 -44.25
C ILE A 226 25.05 -20.28 -44.66
N ALA A 227 25.94 -20.64 -43.73
CA ALA A 227 27.24 -21.24 -44.02
C ALA A 227 27.08 -22.67 -44.62
N PHE A 228 26.12 -23.45 -44.12
CA PHE A 228 25.89 -24.82 -44.58
C PHE A 228 25.28 -24.88 -45.97
N PHE A 229 24.46 -23.88 -46.36
CA PHE A 229 23.89 -23.82 -47.71
C PHE A 229 24.91 -23.37 -48.78
N ARG A 230 25.98 -22.70 -48.39
CA ARG A 230 26.98 -22.24 -49.33
C ARG A 230 27.98 -23.32 -49.76
N GLU A 231 28.16 -24.39 -48.99
CA GLU A 231 29.00 -25.53 -49.35
C GLU A 231 28.26 -26.62 -50.13
N MET A 232 26.94 -26.53 -50.23
CA MET A 232 26.16 -27.53 -50.97
C MET A 232 25.83 -27.15 -52.45
N VAL A 233 26.29 -25.99 -52.93
CA VAL A 233 25.97 -25.46 -54.27
C VAL A 233 27.27 -25.18 -55.10
N LEU A 234 28.40 -25.65 -54.64
CA LEU A 234 29.63 -25.74 -55.42
C LEU A 234 30.06 -27.22 -55.47
#